data_193e1ba58f35a17ca63acc9d1e8c0cd1
#
_entry.id   193e1ba58f35a17ca63acc9d1e8c0cd1
#
_cell.length_a   1.000
_cell.length_b   1.000
_cell.length_c   1.000
_cell.angle_alpha   90.00
_cell.angle_beta   90.00
_cell.angle_gamma   90.00
#
_symmetry.space_group_name_H-M   'P 1'
#
loop_
_entity.id
_entity.type
_entity.pdbx_description
1 polymer ?
#
loop_
_entity_poly.entity_id
_entity_poly.type
_entity_poly.pdbx_seq_one_letter_code
_entity_poly.pdbx_strand_id
1 'polypeptide(L)'
;MRPRRPTRQIVIGDSRVGFVRIGGGKPDRAGTPTPPTTPAPVSVQTMTAGYTHDVDACVREIHKLAAAGADIVRVAVPERKDTEALRHILPQVQVPIVADVHFHFQRALEAVDAGVHKIRLNPGNIQDRKQVIDVIQACKAANGGRGIPIRVGVNEGSIIERKDKQKRMKELGQVFSDHKHGYMLAIMIAKLEEYLDIFYEQDFHDIAISAKSMDASLVIDAYEAISERFDHPLHLGVTHAGPKETGCIRSVAALGALLANGVGDTIRISYASDPVYEVEDGLELLYSLGLRERRGVDLIACPTCGRIQVDLFTLVQDVRKQLAEKVTVPMKVAVMGCIVNGPGEAEGADVAVFAGDRRGIIYVQGEKVANVPEAEIMERLLAECLAFQGRVQRGEVKLGEKKVEIIPPDPIGELGSGYEKIAAGQVEKRVGITIGKS
;
A
#
# COMPACT_ATOMS: atom_id res chain seq x y z
N MET A 1 -15.00 -5.68 -4.47
CA MET A 1 -13.96 -6.42 -3.73
C MET A 1 -14.61 -7.41 -2.77
N ARG A 2 -13.93 -8.52 -2.49
CA ARG A 2 -14.39 -9.45 -1.44
C ARG A 2 -14.13 -8.88 -0.05
N PRO A 3 -14.95 -9.22 0.97
CA PRO A 3 -14.66 -8.86 2.35
C PRO A 3 -13.28 -9.39 2.77
N ARG A 4 -12.57 -8.61 3.58
CA ARG A 4 -11.27 -9.04 4.07
C ARG A 4 -11.39 -10.27 4.96
N ARG A 5 -10.46 -11.21 4.76
CA ARG A 5 -10.36 -12.43 5.56
C ARG A 5 -10.19 -12.08 7.05
N PRO A 6 -10.98 -12.66 7.96
CA PRO A 6 -10.75 -12.50 9.38
C PRO A 6 -9.47 -13.22 9.81
N THR A 7 -8.63 -12.52 10.57
CA THR A 7 -7.36 -13.03 11.11
C THR A 7 -7.26 -12.75 12.60
N ARG A 8 -6.27 -13.32 13.27
CA ARG A 8 -5.80 -12.80 14.56
C ARG A 8 -5.36 -11.36 14.40
N GLN A 9 -5.35 -10.61 15.49
CA GLN A 9 -4.80 -9.24 15.47
C GLN A 9 -3.47 -9.22 16.19
N ILE A 10 -2.48 -8.55 15.60
CA ILE A 10 -1.23 -8.19 16.27
C ILE A 10 -1.13 -6.67 16.39
N VAL A 11 -0.41 -6.19 17.39
CA VAL A 11 -0.19 -4.78 17.64
C VAL A 11 1.30 -4.49 17.64
N ILE A 12 1.71 -3.49 16.86
CA ILE A 12 3.10 -3.05 16.74
C ILE A 12 3.20 -1.62 17.24
N GLY A 13 4.21 -1.32 18.05
CA GLY A 13 4.42 0.01 18.60
C GLY A 13 4.23 0.07 20.11
N ASP A 14 4.31 1.28 20.62
CA ASP A 14 4.17 1.62 22.03
C ASP A 14 3.49 2.99 22.21
N SER A 15 3.44 3.49 23.45
CA SER A 15 2.81 4.79 23.74
C SER A 15 3.57 5.99 23.15
N ARG A 16 4.84 5.84 22.79
CA ARG A 16 5.69 6.90 22.23
C ARG A 16 5.49 7.04 20.71
N VAL A 17 5.47 5.93 19.98
CA VAL A 17 5.34 5.92 18.51
C VAL A 17 3.91 5.66 18.03
N GLY A 18 2.97 5.41 18.94
CA GLY A 18 1.62 4.96 18.64
C GLY A 18 1.55 3.46 18.35
N PHE A 19 0.32 3.00 18.15
CA PHE A 19 0.02 1.58 17.94
C PHE A 19 -0.53 1.34 16.54
N VAL A 20 0.13 0.50 15.76
CA VAL A 20 -0.35 -0.01 14.47
C VAL A 20 -0.95 -1.39 14.68
N ARG A 21 -2.25 -1.54 14.43
CA ARG A 21 -2.96 -2.82 14.48
C ARG A 21 -2.91 -3.47 13.10
N ILE A 22 -2.65 -4.78 13.06
CA ILE A 22 -2.58 -5.55 11.82
C ILE A 22 -3.47 -6.78 11.96
N GLY A 23 -4.34 -7.00 10.97
CA GLY A 23 -5.31 -8.07 11.00
C GLY A 23 -6.52 -7.76 11.89
N GLY A 24 -7.22 -8.78 12.32
CA GLY A 24 -8.42 -8.72 13.15
C GLY A 24 -9.61 -9.45 12.54
N GLY A 25 -10.76 -9.38 13.22
CA GLY A 25 -12.00 -10.05 12.81
C GLY A 25 -12.16 -11.46 13.37
N LYS A 26 -11.11 -12.10 13.91
CA LYS A 26 -11.23 -13.31 14.72
C LYS A 26 -11.13 -12.96 16.21
N PRO A 27 -11.93 -13.60 17.06
CA PRO A 27 -11.76 -13.45 18.51
C PRO A 27 -10.38 -13.99 18.91
N ASP A 28 -9.69 -13.25 19.76
CA ASP A 28 -8.53 -13.76 20.48
C ASP A 28 -8.95 -14.84 21.48
N ARG A 29 -7.97 -15.48 22.14
CA ARG A 29 -8.23 -16.52 23.14
C ARG A 29 -9.30 -16.10 24.17
N ALA A 30 -10.03 -17.08 24.69
CA ALA A 30 -10.99 -16.87 25.74
C ALA A 30 -10.39 -16.06 26.91
N GLY A 31 -10.97 -14.87 27.18
CA GLY A 31 -10.55 -13.97 28.26
C GLY A 31 -9.89 -12.66 27.79
N THR A 32 -9.56 -12.49 26.52
CA THR A 32 -9.17 -11.19 25.98
C THR A 32 -10.38 -10.34 25.58
N PRO A 33 -10.33 -9.01 25.70
CA PRO A 33 -11.38 -8.14 25.18
C PRO A 33 -11.64 -8.47 23.71
N THR A 34 -12.90 -8.62 23.34
CA THR A 34 -13.32 -8.93 21.96
C THR A 34 -12.63 -7.95 20.99
N PRO A 35 -11.79 -8.44 20.06
CA PRO A 35 -11.18 -7.55 19.08
C PRO A 35 -12.26 -6.91 18.21
N PRO A 36 -11.97 -5.78 17.55
CA PRO A 36 -12.90 -5.20 16.61
C PRO A 36 -13.40 -6.26 15.62
N THR A 37 -14.70 -6.32 15.39
CA THR A 37 -15.33 -7.26 14.45
C THR A 37 -14.86 -7.09 13.00
N THR A 38 -14.18 -5.96 12.72
CA THR A 38 -13.62 -5.63 11.42
C THR A 38 -12.09 -5.63 11.47
N PRO A 39 -11.40 -6.16 10.45
CA PRO A 39 -9.96 -6.07 10.34
C PRO A 39 -9.47 -4.62 10.32
N ALA A 40 -8.32 -4.35 10.95
CA ALA A 40 -7.67 -3.05 10.91
C ALA A 40 -7.34 -2.63 9.45
N PRO A 41 -7.26 -1.34 9.11
CA PRO A 41 -6.83 -0.90 7.78
C PRO A 41 -5.51 -1.56 7.37
N VAL A 42 -5.37 -1.86 6.07
CA VAL A 42 -4.12 -2.42 5.54
C VAL A 42 -2.99 -1.41 5.73
N SER A 43 -1.91 -1.81 6.41
CA SER A 43 -0.78 -0.93 6.69
C SER A 43 0.30 -1.03 5.61
N VAL A 44 0.98 0.10 5.35
CA VAL A 44 2.15 0.18 4.47
C VAL A 44 3.42 0.13 5.31
N GLN A 45 4.23 -0.90 5.07
CA GLN A 45 5.56 -1.00 5.63
C GLN A 45 6.60 -0.78 4.54
N THR A 46 7.65 -0.03 4.85
CA THR A 46 8.85 0.09 3.99
C THR A 46 10.12 -0.25 4.76
N MET A 47 11.28 -0.04 4.13
CA MET A 47 12.57 -0.33 4.73
C MET A 47 13.58 0.74 4.33
N THR A 48 14.46 1.14 5.27
CA THR A 48 15.59 2.00 4.96
C THR A 48 16.55 1.36 3.96
N ALA A 49 17.12 2.18 3.08
CA ALA A 49 18.15 1.77 2.13
C ALA A 49 19.57 1.98 2.71
N GLY A 50 19.73 2.92 3.63
CA GLY A 50 20.99 3.26 4.26
C GLY A 50 21.42 2.27 5.36
N TYR A 51 22.65 2.43 5.82
CA TYR A 51 23.18 1.63 6.92
C TYR A 51 22.58 2.04 8.26
N THR A 52 22.13 1.06 9.05
CA THR A 52 21.50 1.31 10.35
C THR A 52 22.48 1.91 11.36
N HIS A 53 23.77 1.55 11.29
CA HIS A 53 24.79 2.11 12.19
C HIS A 53 25.17 3.57 11.91
N ASP A 54 24.78 4.13 10.78
CA ASP A 54 24.80 5.59 10.57
C ASP A 54 23.51 6.19 11.15
N VAL A 55 23.54 6.48 12.45
CA VAL A 55 22.36 6.89 13.22
C VAL A 55 21.68 8.10 12.60
N ASP A 56 22.43 9.15 12.28
CA ASP A 56 21.85 10.39 11.78
C ASP A 56 21.22 10.24 10.39
N ALA A 57 21.88 9.51 9.51
CA ALA A 57 21.34 9.22 8.18
C ALA A 57 20.08 8.34 8.26
N CYS A 58 20.14 7.29 9.11
CA CYS A 58 19.02 6.38 9.32
C CYS A 58 17.79 7.11 9.90
N VAL A 59 17.98 7.98 10.91
CA VAL A 59 16.89 8.79 11.50
C VAL A 59 16.28 9.72 10.46
N ARG A 60 17.10 10.42 9.67
CA ARG A 60 16.59 11.29 8.60
C ARG A 60 15.78 10.52 7.57
N GLU A 61 16.27 9.33 7.18
CA GLU A 61 15.56 8.46 6.22
C GLU A 61 14.24 7.96 6.80
N ILE A 62 14.20 7.51 8.06
CA ILE A 62 12.97 7.08 8.74
C ILE A 62 11.96 8.22 8.79
N HIS A 63 12.37 9.45 9.11
CA HIS A 63 11.47 10.60 9.11
C HIS A 63 10.92 10.90 7.71
N LYS A 64 11.75 10.81 6.66
CA LYS A 64 11.32 10.97 5.26
C LYS A 64 10.27 9.93 4.86
N LEU A 65 10.47 8.67 5.23
CA LEU A 65 9.56 7.58 4.95
C LEU A 65 8.23 7.71 5.74
N ALA A 66 8.30 8.13 6.99
CA ALA A 66 7.12 8.41 7.79
C ALA A 66 6.30 9.59 7.24
N ALA A 67 6.97 10.66 6.80
CA ALA A 67 6.32 11.80 6.14
C ALA A 67 5.65 11.42 4.82
N ALA A 68 6.22 10.47 4.07
CA ALA A 68 5.60 9.89 2.88
C ALA A 68 4.36 9.02 3.18
N GLY A 69 4.13 8.68 4.46
CA GLY A 69 2.95 7.94 4.92
C GLY A 69 3.18 6.46 5.25
N ALA A 70 4.44 6.04 5.43
CA ALA A 70 4.73 4.71 5.95
C ALA A 70 4.17 4.55 7.37
N ASP A 71 3.40 3.49 7.61
CA ASP A 71 2.88 3.17 8.94
C ASP A 71 3.94 2.48 9.81
N ILE A 72 4.90 1.78 9.18
CA ILE A 72 5.92 0.97 9.84
C ILE A 72 7.22 1.05 9.01
N VAL A 73 8.35 1.24 9.68
CA VAL A 73 9.65 1.22 9.01
C VAL A 73 10.50 0.05 9.52
N ARG A 74 11.14 -0.67 8.59
CA ARG A 74 12.06 -1.77 8.88
C ARG A 74 13.49 -1.30 8.66
N VAL A 75 14.39 -1.70 9.55
CA VAL A 75 15.83 -1.45 9.45
C VAL A 75 16.59 -2.78 9.47
N ALA A 76 17.69 -2.88 8.71
CA ALA A 76 18.54 -4.06 8.70
C ALA A 76 19.49 -4.05 9.89
N VAL A 77 19.64 -5.20 10.54
CA VAL A 77 20.58 -5.35 11.68
C VAL A 77 21.52 -6.56 11.46
N PRO A 78 22.38 -6.51 10.43
CA PRO A 78 23.31 -7.60 10.13
C PRO A 78 24.42 -7.75 11.18
N GLU A 79 24.88 -6.67 11.79
CA GLU A 79 26.02 -6.64 12.70
C GLU A 79 25.66 -6.04 14.06
N ARG A 80 26.56 -6.23 15.05
CA ARG A 80 26.37 -5.70 16.41
C ARG A 80 26.31 -4.18 16.45
N LYS A 81 27.13 -3.49 15.63
CA LYS A 81 27.08 -2.02 15.55
C LYS A 81 25.71 -1.50 15.13
N ASP A 82 24.95 -2.27 14.33
CA ASP A 82 23.59 -1.89 13.91
C ASP A 82 22.58 -2.03 15.05
N THR A 83 22.72 -3.10 15.88
CA THR A 83 21.85 -3.26 17.06
C THR A 83 22.19 -2.25 18.17
N GLU A 84 23.45 -1.89 18.32
CA GLU A 84 23.87 -0.81 19.22
C GLU A 84 23.29 0.55 18.78
N ALA A 85 23.30 0.84 17.48
CA ALA A 85 22.72 2.06 16.91
C ALA A 85 21.20 2.19 17.16
N LEU A 86 20.47 1.08 17.26
CA LEU A 86 19.02 1.12 17.56
C LEU A 86 18.71 1.88 18.84
N ARG A 87 19.54 1.79 19.88
CA ARG A 87 19.35 2.52 21.15
C ARG A 87 19.37 4.04 20.97
N HIS A 88 20.06 4.52 19.94
CA HIS A 88 20.15 5.94 19.60
C HIS A 88 19.07 6.35 18.60
N ILE A 89 18.66 5.45 17.67
CA ILE A 89 17.63 5.71 16.66
C ILE A 89 16.24 5.74 17.29
N LEU A 90 15.90 4.72 18.08
CA LEU A 90 14.53 4.54 18.60
C LEU A 90 13.97 5.75 19.37
N PRO A 91 14.73 6.48 20.21
CA PRO A 91 14.20 7.65 20.90
C PRO A 91 13.87 8.84 19.98
N GLN A 92 14.43 8.87 18.76
CA GLN A 92 14.32 10.00 17.84
C GLN A 92 13.20 9.82 16.79
N VAL A 93 12.61 8.63 16.66
CA VAL A 93 11.64 8.34 15.61
C VAL A 93 10.23 8.22 16.18
N GLN A 94 9.21 8.49 15.36
CA GLN A 94 7.79 8.50 15.75
C GLN A 94 6.94 7.47 15.00
N VAL A 95 7.59 6.45 14.43
CA VAL A 95 6.91 5.32 13.78
C VAL A 95 7.46 4.02 14.33
N PRO A 96 6.66 2.95 14.40
CA PRO A 96 7.12 1.64 14.83
C PRO A 96 8.28 1.12 13.97
N ILE A 97 9.34 0.63 14.63
CA ILE A 97 10.53 0.07 13.99
C ILE A 97 10.53 -1.44 14.07
N VAL A 98 10.82 -2.08 12.94
CA VAL A 98 11.01 -3.53 12.81
C VAL A 98 12.48 -3.83 12.57
N ALA A 99 13.11 -4.66 13.40
CA ALA A 99 14.46 -5.14 13.14
C ALA A 99 14.43 -6.35 12.21
N ASP A 100 15.20 -6.25 11.12
CA ASP A 100 15.35 -7.34 10.14
C ASP A 100 16.60 -8.14 10.46
N VAL A 101 16.39 -9.28 11.11
CA VAL A 101 17.46 -10.17 11.56
C VAL A 101 17.69 -11.26 10.52
N HIS A 102 18.97 -11.47 10.12
CA HIS A 102 19.32 -12.41 9.07
C HIS A 102 19.91 -13.72 9.64
N PHE A 103 21.20 -13.75 9.97
CA PHE A 103 21.90 -15.01 10.26
C PHE A 103 22.18 -15.27 11.74
N HIS A 104 22.25 -14.22 12.55
CA HIS A 104 22.67 -14.33 13.94
C HIS A 104 21.53 -14.02 14.90
N PHE A 105 21.07 -15.03 15.63
CA PHE A 105 19.98 -14.87 16.59
C PHE A 105 20.30 -13.85 17.70
N GLN A 106 21.60 -13.67 18.05
CA GLN A 106 22.04 -12.64 19.01
C GLN A 106 21.60 -11.23 18.58
N ARG A 107 21.57 -10.95 17.27
CA ARG A 107 21.08 -9.66 16.76
C ARG A 107 19.61 -9.47 17.07
N ALA A 108 18.82 -10.56 17.08
CA ALA A 108 17.42 -10.49 17.50
C ALA A 108 17.30 -10.16 18.99
N LEU A 109 18.05 -10.82 19.86
CA LEU A 109 18.05 -10.56 21.29
C LEU A 109 18.48 -9.12 21.61
N GLU A 110 19.55 -8.65 20.99
CA GLU A 110 20.03 -7.27 21.16
C GLU A 110 19.03 -6.23 20.64
N ALA A 111 18.36 -6.51 19.53
CA ALA A 111 17.33 -5.61 18.99
C ALA A 111 16.09 -5.55 19.91
N VAL A 112 15.68 -6.69 20.48
CA VAL A 112 14.60 -6.74 21.49
C VAL A 112 14.99 -5.93 22.72
N ASP A 113 16.22 -6.10 23.22
CA ASP A 113 16.74 -5.36 24.38
C ASP A 113 16.89 -3.85 24.10
N ALA A 114 17.19 -3.47 22.84
CA ALA A 114 17.18 -2.07 22.40
C ALA A 114 15.78 -1.44 22.38
N GLY A 115 14.71 -2.25 22.37
CA GLY A 115 13.33 -1.78 22.42
C GLY A 115 12.64 -1.64 21.07
N VAL A 116 13.01 -2.45 20.06
CA VAL A 116 12.29 -2.47 18.77
C VAL A 116 10.85 -2.99 18.95
N HIS A 117 9.99 -2.65 18.02
CA HIS A 117 8.56 -2.92 18.15
C HIS A 117 8.11 -4.23 17.47
N LYS A 118 8.98 -4.83 16.67
CA LYS A 118 8.77 -6.13 16.01
C LYS A 118 10.10 -6.69 15.50
N ILE A 119 10.20 -8.02 15.49
CA ILE A 119 11.31 -8.74 14.87
C ILE A 119 10.86 -9.40 13.57
N ARG A 120 11.71 -9.42 12.55
CA ARG A 120 11.56 -10.27 11.38
C ARG A 120 12.58 -11.40 11.43
N LEU A 121 12.08 -12.63 11.37
CA LEU A 121 12.89 -13.84 11.24
C LEU A 121 12.68 -14.52 9.88
N ASN A 122 13.74 -15.10 9.35
CA ASN A 122 13.68 -15.94 8.16
C ASN A 122 13.99 -17.39 8.53
N PRO A 123 13.05 -18.32 8.39
CA PRO A 123 13.26 -19.74 8.67
C PRO A 123 14.39 -20.39 7.89
N GLY A 124 14.78 -19.84 6.74
CA GLY A 124 15.93 -20.27 5.97
C GLY A 124 17.29 -19.90 6.60
N ASN A 125 17.33 -18.86 7.46
CA ASN A 125 18.56 -18.30 7.99
C ASN A 125 18.87 -18.74 9.43
N ILE A 126 17.84 -18.85 10.29
CA ILE A 126 17.99 -19.30 11.69
C ILE A 126 17.26 -20.64 11.80
N GLN A 127 18.01 -21.71 11.80
CA GLN A 127 17.48 -23.09 11.75
C GLN A 127 17.60 -23.83 13.09
N ASP A 128 18.45 -23.36 14.00
CA ASP A 128 18.61 -23.95 15.30
C ASP A 128 17.39 -23.67 16.18
N ARG A 129 16.69 -24.73 16.58
CA ARG A 129 15.45 -24.66 17.34
C ARG A 129 15.61 -23.90 18.67
N LYS A 130 16.74 -24.12 19.38
CA LYS A 130 16.99 -23.46 20.67
C LYS A 130 17.14 -21.97 20.49
N GLN A 131 17.87 -21.54 19.46
CA GLN A 131 18.05 -20.11 19.14
C GLN A 131 16.70 -19.45 18.81
N VAL A 132 15.82 -20.14 18.08
CA VAL A 132 14.47 -19.63 17.81
C VAL A 132 13.66 -19.48 19.09
N ILE A 133 13.72 -20.47 19.99
CA ILE A 133 13.04 -20.42 21.30
C ILE A 133 13.58 -19.25 22.13
N ASP A 134 14.89 -19.04 22.20
CA ASP A 134 15.49 -17.92 22.92
C ASP A 134 14.95 -16.55 22.43
N VAL A 135 14.83 -16.38 21.10
CA VAL A 135 14.23 -15.16 20.53
C VAL A 135 12.75 -15.02 20.89
N ILE A 136 12.00 -16.13 20.81
CA ILE A 136 10.55 -16.10 21.19
C ILE A 136 10.39 -15.68 22.64
N GLN A 137 11.21 -16.25 23.57
CA GLN A 137 11.14 -15.90 24.99
C GLN A 137 11.50 -14.44 25.25
N ALA A 138 12.54 -13.92 24.57
CA ALA A 138 12.88 -12.52 24.65
C ALA A 138 11.74 -11.62 24.15
N CYS A 139 11.11 -11.97 23.02
CA CYS A 139 9.98 -11.23 22.50
C CYS A 139 8.75 -11.27 23.42
N LYS A 140 8.49 -12.40 24.12
CA LYS A 140 7.41 -12.50 25.13
C LYS A 140 7.64 -11.60 26.31
N ALA A 141 8.88 -11.52 26.79
CA ALA A 141 9.25 -10.72 27.96
C ALA A 141 9.35 -9.22 27.66
N ALA A 142 9.47 -8.84 26.40
CA ALA A 142 9.66 -7.47 25.96
C ALA A 142 8.50 -6.53 26.33
N ASN A 143 8.73 -5.22 26.27
CA ASN A 143 7.72 -4.20 26.43
C ASN A 143 6.91 -4.31 27.74
N GLY A 144 7.61 -4.61 28.84
CA GLY A 144 7.01 -4.77 30.17
C GLY A 144 6.09 -6.00 30.29
N GLY A 145 6.38 -7.05 29.55
CA GLY A 145 5.61 -8.30 29.55
C GLY A 145 4.40 -8.31 28.58
N ARG A 146 4.17 -7.21 27.84
CA ARG A 146 3.15 -7.20 26.77
C ARG A 146 3.59 -7.98 25.54
N GLY A 147 4.91 -8.15 25.38
CA GLY A 147 5.51 -8.77 24.22
C GLY A 147 5.62 -7.85 23.01
N ILE A 148 6.36 -8.32 22.02
CA ILE A 148 6.43 -7.74 20.68
C ILE A 148 6.21 -8.84 19.64
N PRO A 149 5.51 -8.56 18.53
CA PRO A 149 5.21 -9.56 17.52
C PRO A 149 6.45 -9.96 16.70
N ILE A 150 6.38 -11.15 16.14
CA ILE A 150 7.42 -11.67 15.23
C ILE A 150 6.78 -11.88 13.84
N ARG A 151 7.47 -11.44 12.80
CA ARG A 151 7.15 -11.82 11.43
C ARG A 151 8.01 -13.00 11.00
N VAL A 152 7.35 -14.12 10.71
CA VAL A 152 7.96 -15.29 10.07
C VAL A 152 7.87 -15.09 8.56
N GLY A 153 9.03 -15.00 7.89
CA GLY A 153 9.07 -14.66 6.48
C GLY A 153 9.91 -15.63 5.66
N VAL A 154 9.27 -16.43 4.82
CA VAL A 154 9.93 -17.28 3.83
C VAL A 154 10.10 -16.51 2.52
N ASN A 155 11.27 -16.67 1.89
CA ASN A 155 11.54 -16.16 0.54
C ASN A 155 12.00 -17.34 -0.33
N GLU A 156 11.53 -17.40 -1.56
CA GLU A 156 11.91 -18.44 -2.52
C GLU A 156 13.43 -18.67 -2.56
N GLY A 157 14.23 -17.62 -2.68
CA GLY A 157 15.69 -17.70 -2.78
C GLY A 157 16.43 -18.13 -1.49
N SER A 158 15.74 -18.25 -0.35
CA SER A 158 16.33 -18.66 0.93
C SER A 158 15.83 -20.01 1.44
N ILE A 159 14.94 -20.66 0.71
CA ILE A 159 14.39 -21.97 1.08
C ILE A 159 15.30 -23.06 0.52
N ILE A 160 15.84 -23.88 1.44
CA ILE A 160 16.65 -25.04 1.11
C ILE A 160 15.87 -26.29 1.42
N GLU A 161 15.79 -27.19 0.44
CA GLU A 161 15.18 -28.51 0.63
C GLU A 161 15.99 -29.33 1.65
N ARG A 162 15.33 -29.91 2.64
CA ARG A 162 15.93 -30.78 3.64
C ARG A 162 15.49 -32.23 3.41
N LYS A 163 16.47 -33.13 3.32
CA LYS A 163 16.23 -34.57 3.08
C LYS A 163 15.34 -35.24 4.14
N ASP A 164 15.42 -34.79 5.39
CA ASP A 164 14.61 -35.29 6.51
C ASP A 164 13.13 -34.93 6.42
N LYS A 165 12.75 -33.98 5.57
CA LYS A 165 11.37 -33.52 5.37
C LYS A 165 10.74 -33.95 4.04
N GLN A 166 11.41 -34.79 3.26
CA GLN A 166 10.95 -35.23 1.94
C GLN A 166 9.54 -35.87 1.94
N LYS A 167 9.18 -36.60 3.02
CA LYS A 167 7.86 -37.20 3.13
C LYS A 167 6.77 -36.12 3.17
N ARG A 168 6.91 -35.10 4.03
CA ARG A 168 5.95 -34.01 4.15
C ARG A 168 5.87 -33.18 2.88
N MET A 169 7.01 -32.93 2.25
CA MET A 169 7.07 -32.22 0.96
C MET A 169 6.37 -32.99 -0.16
N LYS A 170 6.51 -34.33 -0.16
CA LYS A 170 5.82 -35.19 -1.14
C LYS A 170 4.31 -35.18 -0.95
N GLU A 171 3.82 -35.23 0.30
CA GLU A 171 2.41 -35.13 0.66
C GLU A 171 1.82 -33.78 0.20
N LEU A 172 2.50 -32.66 0.53
CA LEU A 172 2.10 -31.33 0.09
C LEU A 172 2.20 -31.14 -1.42
N GLY A 173 3.20 -31.73 -2.07
CA GLY A 173 3.34 -31.73 -3.53
C GLY A 173 2.17 -32.38 -4.24
N GLN A 174 1.56 -33.42 -3.65
CA GLN A 174 0.33 -34.03 -4.16
C GLN A 174 -0.88 -33.07 -4.00
N VAL A 175 -0.98 -32.34 -2.90
CA VAL A 175 -2.04 -31.34 -2.67
C VAL A 175 -1.98 -30.21 -3.69
N PHE A 176 -0.77 -29.81 -4.10
CA PHE A 176 -0.55 -28.72 -5.04
C PHE A 176 -0.22 -29.18 -6.47
N SER A 177 -0.52 -30.45 -6.82
CA SER A 177 -0.16 -31.05 -8.12
C SER A 177 -0.69 -30.27 -9.33
N ASP A 178 -1.85 -29.66 -9.16
CA ASP A 178 -2.54 -28.92 -10.23
C ASP A 178 -2.08 -27.45 -10.34
N HIS A 179 -1.24 -26.98 -9.42
CA HIS A 179 -0.67 -25.64 -9.46
C HIS A 179 0.62 -25.60 -10.29
N LYS A 180 0.76 -24.58 -11.14
CA LYS A 180 1.99 -24.32 -11.91
C LYS A 180 3.26 -24.36 -11.02
N HIS A 181 3.14 -23.88 -9.78
CA HIS A 181 4.23 -23.78 -8.82
C HIS A 181 4.16 -24.80 -7.68
N GLY A 182 3.43 -25.93 -7.88
CA GLY A 182 3.08 -26.87 -6.82
C GLY A 182 4.23 -27.33 -5.93
N TYR A 183 5.40 -27.61 -6.54
CA TYR A 183 6.60 -27.99 -5.79
C TYR A 183 7.11 -26.88 -4.86
N MET A 184 7.20 -25.63 -5.35
CA MET A 184 7.65 -24.50 -4.56
C MET A 184 6.66 -24.14 -3.45
N LEU A 185 5.36 -24.22 -3.74
CA LEU A 185 4.30 -24.05 -2.73
C LEU A 185 4.46 -25.08 -1.60
N ALA A 186 4.66 -26.35 -1.95
CA ALA A 186 4.87 -27.42 -0.97
C ALA A 186 6.05 -27.13 -0.04
N ILE A 187 7.19 -26.69 -0.59
CA ILE A 187 8.36 -26.31 0.20
C ILE A 187 8.06 -25.14 1.13
N MET A 188 7.45 -24.06 0.58
CA MET A 188 7.10 -22.87 1.36
C MET A 188 6.18 -23.18 2.53
N ILE A 189 5.12 -23.96 2.29
CA ILE A 189 4.16 -24.36 3.33
C ILE A 189 4.83 -25.27 4.37
N ALA A 190 5.56 -26.31 3.94
CA ALA A 190 6.25 -27.20 4.88
C ALA A 190 7.22 -26.44 5.80
N LYS A 191 7.92 -25.44 5.25
CA LYS A 191 8.85 -24.63 6.02
C LYS A 191 8.14 -23.70 7.01
N LEU A 192 7.00 -23.15 6.62
CA LEU A 192 6.18 -22.35 7.52
C LEU A 192 5.58 -23.21 8.64
N GLU A 193 5.02 -24.38 8.33
CA GLU A 193 4.48 -25.32 9.33
C GLU A 193 5.57 -25.68 10.35
N GLU A 194 6.73 -26.14 9.89
CA GLU A 194 7.86 -26.51 10.78
C GLU A 194 8.24 -25.38 11.73
N TYR A 195 8.28 -24.15 11.22
CA TYR A 195 8.72 -23.01 12.01
C TYR A 195 7.62 -22.53 12.97
N LEU A 196 6.36 -22.52 12.54
CA LEU A 196 5.23 -22.13 13.36
C LEU A 196 4.96 -23.11 14.49
N ASP A 197 5.24 -24.41 14.30
CA ASP A 197 5.12 -25.41 15.37
C ASP A 197 6.00 -25.03 16.57
N ILE A 198 7.23 -24.52 16.34
CA ILE A 198 8.10 -24.04 17.42
C ILE A 198 7.42 -22.89 18.21
N PHE A 199 6.77 -21.97 17.51
CA PHE A 199 6.07 -20.85 18.13
C PHE A 199 4.86 -21.31 18.96
N TYR A 200 4.07 -22.24 18.42
CA TYR A 200 2.89 -22.78 19.10
C TYR A 200 3.26 -23.58 20.36
N GLU A 201 4.35 -24.35 20.34
CA GLU A 201 4.88 -25.04 21.52
C GLU A 201 5.32 -24.07 22.62
N GLN A 202 5.74 -22.86 22.25
CA GLN A 202 6.07 -21.78 23.20
C GLN A 202 4.84 -20.93 23.58
N ASP A 203 3.65 -21.30 23.15
CA ASP A 203 2.43 -20.51 23.35
C ASP A 203 2.60 -19.04 22.88
N PHE A 204 3.19 -18.85 21.68
CA PHE A 204 3.41 -17.55 21.07
C PHE A 204 2.59 -17.42 19.80
N HIS A 205 1.67 -16.45 19.76
CA HIS A 205 0.70 -16.27 18.68
C HIS A 205 0.73 -14.90 18.03
N ASP A 206 1.53 -13.97 18.54
CA ASP A 206 1.72 -12.63 17.95
C ASP A 206 2.61 -12.69 16.71
N ILE A 207 2.09 -13.35 15.68
CA ILE A 207 2.82 -13.72 14.47
C ILE A 207 2.18 -13.05 13.27
N ALA A 208 3.01 -12.51 12.37
CA ALA A 208 2.65 -12.21 11.00
C ALA A 208 3.41 -13.15 10.06
N ILE A 209 2.78 -13.54 8.95
CA ILE A 209 3.41 -14.44 7.97
C ILE A 209 3.70 -13.68 6.68
N SER A 210 4.82 -13.99 6.03
CA SER A 210 5.10 -13.56 4.67
C SER A 210 5.77 -14.66 3.85
N ALA A 211 5.35 -14.77 2.58
CA ALA A 211 5.93 -15.67 1.58
C ALA A 211 6.20 -14.87 0.30
N LYS A 212 7.46 -14.72 -0.07
CA LYS A 212 7.85 -13.80 -1.15
C LYS A 212 8.60 -14.51 -2.26
N SER A 213 8.29 -14.15 -3.48
CA SER A 213 8.98 -14.54 -4.72
C SER A 213 9.14 -13.34 -5.63
N MET A 214 9.96 -13.47 -6.67
CA MET A 214 10.01 -12.54 -7.80
C MET A 214 8.88 -12.79 -8.81
N ASP A 215 8.30 -13.98 -8.83
CA ASP A 215 7.17 -14.37 -9.68
C ASP A 215 5.85 -13.97 -9.01
N ALA A 216 5.14 -13.04 -9.63
CA ALA A 216 3.86 -12.55 -9.13
C ALA A 216 2.80 -13.66 -9.02
N SER A 217 2.79 -14.63 -9.94
CA SER A 217 1.84 -15.74 -9.89
C SER A 217 2.12 -16.69 -8.74
N LEU A 218 3.40 -16.99 -8.46
CA LEU A 218 3.77 -17.78 -7.30
C LEU A 218 3.42 -17.03 -5.98
N VAL A 219 3.58 -15.72 -5.94
CA VAL A 219 3.17 -14.91 -4.77
C VAL A 219 1.67 -15.04 -4.52
N ILE A 220 0.83 -14.94 -5.56
CA ILE A 220 -0.62 -15.11 -5.45
C ILE A 220 -0.94 -16.50 -4.90
N ASP A 221 -0.47 -17.55 -5.56
CA ASP A 221 -0.72 -18.95 -5.19
C ASP A 221 -0.26 -19.23 -3.74
N ALA A 222 0.92 -18.71 -3.34
CA ALA A 222 1.46 -18.92 -2.00
C ALA A 222 0.60 -18.26 -0.92
N TYR A 223 0.17 -17.01 -1.12
CA TYR A 223 -0.65 -16.33 -0.11
C TYR A 223 -2.09 -16.85 -0.07
N GLU A 224 -2.67 -17.30 -1.17
CA GLU A 224 -3.95 -18.00 -1.18
C GLU A 224 -3.86 -19.29 -0.37
N ALA A 225 -2.86 -20.14 -0.65
CA ALA A 225 -2.63 -21.38 0.09
C ALA A 225 -2.35 -21.15 1.60
N ILE A 226 -1.60 -20.11 1.95
CA ILE A 226 -1.35 -19.71 3.34
C ILE A 226 -2.63 -19.19 3.99
N SER A 227 -3.43 -18.43 3.28
CA SER A 227 -4.65 -17.81 3.80
C SER A 227 -5.71 -18.84 4.20
N GLU A 228 -5.72 -19.98 3.52
CA GLU A 228 -6.61 -21.11 3.85
C GLU A 228 -6.17 -21.92 5.06
N ARG A 229 -4.85 -21.97 5.34
CA ARG A 229 -4.25 -22.82 6.35
C ARG A 229 -4.03 -22.14 7.69
N PHE A 230 -3.69 -20.87 7.67
CA PHE A 230 -3.28 -20.13 8.86
C PHE A 230 -4.18 -18.93 9.10
N ASP A 231 -4.46 -18.61 10.35
CA ASP A 231 -5.29 -17.47 10.76
C ASP A 231 -4.48 -16.23 11.17
N HIS A 232 -3.17 -16.26 10.95
CA HIS A 232 -2.29 -15.13 11.21
C HIS A 232 -2.43 -14.01 10.15
N PRO A 233 -2.16 -12.75 10.51
CA PRO A 233 -2.06 -11.66 9.57
C PRO A 233 -0.98 -11.90 8.52
N LEU A 234 -1.24 -11.47 7.28
CA LEU A 234 -0.36 -11.66 6.13
C LEU A 234 0.32 -10.36 5.74
N HIS A 235 1.65 -10.40 5.64
CA HIS A 235 2.47 -9.32 5.13
C HIS A 235 2.82 -9.58 3.66
N LEU A 236 2.09 -8.97 2.75
CA LEU A 236 2.25 -9.16 1.32
C LEU A 236 3.47 -8.41 0.77
N GLY A 237 4.09 -8.97 -0.25
CA GLY A 237 5.15 -8.31 -1.00
C GLY A 237 5.81 -9.22 -2.02
N VAL A 238 6.29 -8.61 -3.10
CA VAL A 238 7.17 -9.22 -4.09
C VAL A 238 8.62 -8.92 -3.70
N THR A 239 9.54 -9.84 -3.95
CA THR A 239 10.99 -9.63 -3.73
C THR A 239 11.70 -9.65 -5.08
N HIS A 240 12.85 -8.95 -5.18
CA HIS A 240 13.64 -8.87 -6.43
C HIS A 240 12.80 -8.40 -7.63
N ALA A 241 11.91 -7.42 -7.42
CA ALA A 241 10.96 -6.99 -8.43
C ALA A 241 11.63 -6.25 -9.61
N GLY A 242 12.87 -5.79 -9.49
CA GLY A 242 13.61 -5.07 -10.51
C GLY A 242 13.59 -3.55 -10.32
N PRO A 243 13.81 -2.73 -11.37
CA PRO A 243 13.69 -1.29 -11.31
C PRO A 243 12.23 -0.85 -11.07
N LYS A 244 12.04 0.44 -10.71
CA LYS A 244 10.73 0.99 -10.32
C LYS A 244 9.62 0.66 -11.31
N GLU A 245 9.85 0.87 -12.59
CA GLU A 245 8.84 0.75 -13.65
C GLU A 245 8.26 -0.67 -13.73
N THR A 246 9.13 -1.67 -13.73
CA THR A 246 8.71 -3.08 -13.79
C THR A 246 8.34 -3.62 -12.42
N GLY A 247 9.03 -3.17 -11.38
CA GLY A 247 8.81 -3.59 -9.99
C GLY A 247 7.47 -3.15 -9.45
N CYS A 248 7.03 -1.94 -9.78
CA CYS A 248 5.70 -1.45 -9.46
C CYS A 248 4.62 -2.33 -10.10
N ILE A 249 4.72 -2.59 -11.41
CA ILE A 249 3.76 -3.43 -12.15
C ILE A 249 3.66 -4.84 -11.53
N ARG A 250 4.80 -5.50 -11.27
CA ARG A 250 4.81 -6.83 -10.65
C ARG A 250 4.18 -6.84 -9.27
N SER A 251 4.49 -5.82 -8.47
CA SER A 251 3.94 -5.67 -7.11
C SER A 251 2.44 -5.44 -7.15
N VAL A 252 1.97 -4.51 -7.98
CA VAL A 252 0.54 -4.19 -8.12
C VAL A 252 -0.25 -5.38 -8.65
N ALA A 253 0.30 -6.12 -9.64
CA ALA A 253 -0.35 -7.33 -10.16
C ALA A 253 -0.58 -8.39 -9.07
N ALA A 254 0.45 -8.70 -8.27
CA ALA A 254 0.32 -9.70 -7.21
C ALA A 254 -0.51 -9.20 -6.02
N LEU A 255 -0.14 -8.04 -5.47
CA LEU A 255 -0.77 -7.52 -4.27
C LEU A 255 -2.21 -7.07 -4.55
N GLY A 256 -2.46 -6.47 -5.71
CA GLY A 256 -3.79 -6.05 -6.14
C GLY A 256 -4.77 -7.21 -6.25
N ALA A 257 -4.36 -8.33 -6.87
CA ALA A 257 -5.17 -9.54 -6.95
C ALA A 257 -5.53 -10.10 -5.57
N LEU A 258 -4.54 -10.22 -4.68
CA LEU A 258 -4.73 -10.72 -3.32
C LEU A 258 -5.64 -9.80 -2.49
N LEU A 259 -5.37 -8.51 -2.48
CA LEU A 259 -6.15 -7.53 -1.72
C LEU A 259 -7.61 -7.44 -2.22
N ALA A 260 -7.84 -7.49 -3.54
CA ALA A 260 -9.19 -7.51 -4.12
C ALA A 260 -9.98 -8.77 -3.71
N ASN A 261 -9.28 -9.88 -3.46
CA ASN A 261 -9.84 -11.13 -2.93
C ASN A 261 -9.92 -11.16 -1.39
N GLY A 262 -9.62 -10.07 -0.70
CA GLY A 262 -9.69 -9.96 0.76
C GLY A 262 -8.51 -10.57 1.51
N VAL A 263 -7.42 -10.89 0.81
CA VAL A 263 -6.20 -11.49 1.39
C VAL A 263 -5.13 -10.40 1.58
N GLY A 264 -4.64 -10.24 2.82
CA GLY A 264 -3.55 -9.33 3.17
C GLY A 264 -3.91 -8.28 4.21
N ASP A 265 -2.98 -8.03 5.13
CA ASP A 265 -3.17 -7.18 6.31
C ASP A 265 -2.13 -6.07 6.41
N THR A 266 -0.98 -6.25 5.80
CA THR A 266 0.08 -5.24 5.66
C THR A 266 0.84 -5.52 4.37
N ILE A 267 1.31 -4.47 3.70
CA ILE A 267 2.01 -4.59 2.42
C ILE A 267 3.39 -3.96 2.47
N ARG A 268 4.29 -4.45 1.61
CA ARG A 268 5.50 -3.76 1.21
C ARG A 268 5.72 -3.92 -0.29
N ILE A 269 5.71 -2.82 -1.02
CA ILE A 269 6.28 -2.73 -2.35
C ILE A 269 7.80 -2.61 -2.20
N SER A 270 8.59 -3.26 -3.07
CA SER A 270 10.04 -3.15 -3.04
C SER A 270 10.65 -3.30 -4.43
N TYR A 271 11.50 -2.35 -4.80
CA TYR A 271 12.23 -2.32 -6.07
C TYR A 271 13.52 -1.49 -5.92
N ALA A 272 14.37 -1.48 -6.95
CA ALA A 272 15.62 -0.73 -6.95
C ALA A 272 15.37 0.75 -7.26
N SER A 273 14.97 1.53 -6.24
CA SER A 273 14.76 2.98 -6.30
C SER A 273 14.74 3.60 -4.89
N ASP A 274 14.47 4.90 -4.77
CA ASP A 274 14.26 5.55 -3.47
C ASP A 274 13.04 4.92 -2.76
N PRO A 275 13.18 4.47 -1.50
CA PRO A 275 12.10 3.82 -0.74
C PRO A 275 10.84 4.68 -0.53
N VAL A 276 10.92 5.99 -0.72
CA VAL A 276 9.74 6.88 -0.69
C VAL A 276 8.72 6.46 -1.75
N TYR A 277 9.19 6.14 -2.95
CA TYR A 277 8.30 5.67 -4.02
C TYR A 277 7.62 4.34 -3.70
N GLU A 278 8.29 3.46 -2.93
CA GLU A 278 7.67 2.21 -2.45
C GLU A 278 6.45 2.51 -1.56
N VAL A 279 6.54 3.55 -0.72
CA VAL A 279 5.46 4.01 0.16
C VAL A 279 4.33 4.63 -0.65
N GLU A 280 4.66 5.55 -1.57
CA GLU A 280 3.71 6.24 -2.43
C GLU A 280 2.90 5.25 -3.28
N ASP A 281 3.58 4.32 -3.98
CA ASP A 281 2.94 3.32 -4.81
C ASP A 281 2.09 2.33 -3.98
N GLY A 282 2.55 2.01 -2.75
CA GLY A 282 1.79 1.18 -1.80
C GLY A 282 0.51 1.85 -1.32
N LEU A 283 0.56 3.12 -0.99
CA LEU A 283 -0.61 3.92 -0.62
C LEU A 283 -1.56 4.08 -1.81
N GLU A 284 -1.03 4.37 -3.00
CA GLU A 284 -1.84 4.52 -4.21
C GLU A 284 -2.60 3.23 -4.55
N LEU A 285 -1.95 2.06 -4.41
CA LEU A 285 -2.62 0.78 -4.55
C LEU A 285 -3.80 0.63 -3.57
N LEU A 286 -3.59 0.99 -2.30
CA LEU A 286 -4.64 0.89 -1.28
C LEU A 286 -5.78 1.91 -1.50
N TYR A 287 -5.46 3.11 -1.94
CA TYR A 287 -6.45 4.12 -2.32
C TYR A 287 -7.29 3.68 -3.52
N SER A 288 -6.63 3.17 -4.57
CA SER A 288 -7.28 2.67 -5.79
C SER A 288 -8.23 1.50 -5.52
N LEU A 289 -7.93 0.70 -4.48
CA LEU A 289 -8.79 -0.40 -4.03
C LEU A 289 -9.81 0.02 -2.94
N GLY A 290 -9.86 1.28 -2.52
CA GLY A 290 -10.74 1.75 -1.45
C GLY A 290 -10.46 1.09 -0.08
N LEU A 291 -9.24 0.57 0.13
CA LEU A 291 -8.81 -0.06 1.40
C LEU A 291 -8.25 0.94 2.41
N ARG A 292 -7.96 2.13 1.97
CA ARG A 292 -7.56 3.28 2.78
C ARG A 292 -8.26 4.53 2.27
N GLU A 293 -8.57 5.45 3.17
CA GLU A 293 -8.98 6.80 2.79
C GLU A 293 -7.77 7.56 2.24
N ARG A 294 -7.95 8.21 1.08
CA ARG A 294 -6.90 8.99 0.43
C ARG A 294 -6.51 10.18 1.30
N ARG A 295 -5.21 10.43 1.39
CA ARG A 295 -4.65 11.65 1.95
C ARG A 295 -4.10 12.49 0.81
N GLY A 296 -4.42 13.80 0.81
CA GLY A 296 -4.02 14.69 -0.28
C GLY A 296 -4.82 14.45 -1.57
N VAL A 297 -4.36 15.04 -2.65
CA VAL A 297 -5.10 15.15 -3.91
C VAL A 297 -5.21 13.82 -4.65
N ASP A 298 -6.39 13.53 -5.19
CA ASP A 298 -6.64 12.53 -6.22
C ASP A 298 -6.54 13.20 -7.60
N LEU A 299 -5.40 13.08 -8.24
CA LEU A 299 -5.15 13.72 -9.53
C LEU A 299 -5.57 12.82 -10.69
N ILE A 300 -6.56 13.27 -11.46
CA ILE A 300 -7.03 12.62 -12.68
C ILE A 300 -6.49 13.40 -13.87
N ALA A 301 -5.92 12.71 -14.85
CA ALA A 301 -5.51 13.30 -16.10
C ALA A 301 -5.96 12.43 -17.28
N CYS A 302 -6.38 13.06 -18.37
CA CYS A 302 -6.68 12.31 -19.58
C CYS A 302 -5.39 11.77 -20.24
N PRO A 303 -5.48 10.66 -20.98
CA PRO A 303 -4.34 10.18 -21.75
C PRO A 303 -3.99 11.17 -22.87
N THR A 304 -2.70 11.28 -23.18
CA THR A 304 -2.23 12.08 -24.31
C THR A 304 -2.72 11.46 -25.61
N CYS A 305 -3.54 12.18 -26.36
CA CYS A 305 -4.07 11.76 -27.66
C CYS A 305 -3.96 12.90 -28.68
N GLY A 306 -4.28 12.65 -29.95
CA GLY A 306 -4.18 13.66 -31.01
C GLY A 306 -5.11 14.88 -30.89
N ARG A 307 -5.92 14.95 -29.84
CA ARG A 307 -6.82 16.09 -29.58
C ARG A 307 -6.27 17.09 -28.57
N ILE A 308 -5.15 16.80 -27.89
CA ILE A 308 -4.55 17.72 -26.93
C ILE A 308 -4.04 18.98 -27.63
N GLN A 309 -4.21 20.14 -26.99
CA GLN A 309 -3.87 21.46 -27.54
C GLN A 309 -2.91 22.24 -26.62
N VAL A 310 -2.38 21.58 -25.58
CA VAL A 310 -1.42 22.13 -24.63
C VAL A 310 -0.34 21.08 -24.33
N ASP A 311 0.78 21.47 -23.75
CA ASP A 311 1.74 20.52 -23.21
C ASP A 311 1.17 19.87 -21.91
N LEU A 312 0.27 18.90 -22.11
CA LEU A 312 -0.42 18.24 -21.03
C LEU A 312 0.54 17.46 -20.12
N PHE A 313 1.59 16.87 -20.69
CA PHE A 313 2.54 16.08 -19.90
C PHE A 313 3.25 16.94 -18.86
N THR A 314 3.84 18.04 -19.27
CA THR A 314 4.50 18.99 -18.37
C THR A 314 3.52 19.58 -17.38
N LEU A 315 2.32 19.99 -17.83
CA LEU A 315 1.29 20.54 -16.96
C LEU A 315 0.89 19.57 -15.85
N VAL A 316 0.66 18.29 -16.15
CA VAL A 316 0.28 17.27 -15.16
C VAL A 316 1.40 17.02 -14.14
N GLN A 317 2.67 17.00 -14.57
CA GLN A 317 3.80 16.85 -13.66
C GLN A 317 3.93 18.03 -12.70
N ASP A 318 3.79 19.25 -13.20
CA ASP A 318 3.85 20.47 -12.39
C ASP A 318 2.67 20.54 -11.41
N VAL A 319 1.45 20.23 -11.85
CA VAL A 319 0.25 20.16 -11.02
C VAL A 319 0.46 19.12 -9.91
N ARG A 320 0.90 17.89 -10.25
CA ARG A 320 1.17 16.83 -9.27
C ARG A 320 2.13 17.31 -8.19
N LYS A 321 3.24 17.93 -8.57
CA LYS A 321 4.26 18.42 -7.64
C LYS A 321 3.71 19.50 -6.71
N GLN A 322 3.09 20.52 -7.28
CA GLN A 322 2.59 21.67 -6.50
C GLN A 322 1.44 21.30 -5.56
N LEU A 323 0.53 20.42 -6.01
CA LEU A 323 -0.59 20.00 -5.19
C LEU A 323 -0.14 19.07 -4.06
N ALA A 324 0.83 18.17 -4.30
CA ALA A 324 1.39 17.31 -3.25
C ALA A 324 2.02 18.10 -2.10
N GLU A 325 2.65 19.25 -2.41
CA GLU A 325 3.28 20.09 -1.40
C GLU A 325 2.30 20.97 -0.62
N LYS A 326 1.19 21.41 -1.24
CA LYS A 326 0.36 22.50 -0.73
C LYS A 326 -1.07 22.11 -0.34
N VAL A 327 -1.58 20.99 -0.88
CA VAL A 327 -2.95 20.56 -0.64
C VAL A 327 -2.98 19.29 0.22
N THR A 328 -3.67 19.36 1.35
CA THR A 328 -3.74 18.30 2.35
C THR A 328 -5.10 17.60 2.42
N VAL A 329 -6.14 18.18 1.84
CA VAL A 329 -7.47 17.57 1.80
C VAL A 329 -7.58 16.58 0.63
N PRO A 330 -8.33 15.48 0.76
CA PRO A 330 -8.46 14.46 -0.28
C PRO A 330 -9.41 14.89 -1.41
N MET A 331 -9.16 16.08 -2.00
CA MET A 331 -9.93 16.56 -3.13
C MET A 331 -9.54 15.86 -4.43
N LYS A 332 -10.49 15.72 -5.32
CA LYS A 332 -10.30 15.19 -6.67
C LYS A 332 -10.05 16.33 -7.64
N VAL A 333 -8.88 16.34 -8.28
CA VAL A 333 -8.49 17.36 -9.26
C VAL A 333 -8.34 16.72 -10.64
N ALA A 334 -9.00 17.28 -11.65
CA ALA A 334 -8.94 16.78 -13.02
C ALA A 334 -8.19 17.75 -13.94
N VAL A 335 -7.23 17.22 -14.71
CA VAL A 335 -6.47 17.98 -15.72
C VAL A 335 -6.71 17.34 -17.09
N MET A 336 -7.47 18.02 -17.94
CA MET A 336 -7.90 17.52 -19.24
C MET A 336 -7.31 18.35 -20.37
N GLY A 337 -6.65 17.70 -21.32
CA GLY A 337 -5.95 18.34 -22.44
C GLY A 337 -6.83 18.78 -23.61
N CYS A 338 -8.15 18.51 -23.55
CA CYS A 338 -9.12 18.99 -24.53
C CYS A 338 -10.51 19.13 -23.91
N ILE A 339 -11.38 19.91 -24.58
CA ILE A 339 -12.74 20.16 -24.12
C ILE A 339 -13.75 19.11 -24.61
N VAL A 340 -13.39 18.21 -25.50
CA VAL A 340 -14.33 17.29 -26.15
C VAL A 340 -14.87 16.23 -25.19
N ASN A 341 -14.00 15.48 -24.53
CA ASN A 341 -14.39 14.44 -23.56
C ASN A 341 -14.15 14.86 -22.11
N GLY A 342 -13.40 15.96 -21.93
CA GLY A 342 -12.98 16.43 -20.61
C GLY A 342 -14.09 16.51 -19.58
N PRO A 343 -15.24 17.14 -19.89
CA PRO A 343 -16.34 17.28 -18.95
C PRO A 343 -16.89 15.95 -18.44
N GLY A 344 -17.06 14.95 -19.32
CA GLY A 344 -17.52 13.61 -18.91
C GLY A 344 -16.48 12.82 -18.11
N GLU A 345 -15.21 12.92 -18.49
CA GLU A 345 -14.10 12.23 -17.82
C GLU A 345 -13.74 12.87 -16.47
N ALA A 346 -14.00 14.16 -16.30
CA ALA A 346 -13.82 14.89 -15.04
C ALA A 346 -15.06 14.85 -14.13
N GLU A 347 -16.05 14.05 -14.48
CA GLU A 347 -17.25 13.92 -13.67
C GLU A 347 -16.93 13.52 -12.22
N GLY A 348 -17.38 14.33 -11.27
CA GLY A 348 -17.10 14.14 -9.84
C GLY A 348 -15.77 14.72 -9.37
N ALA A 349 -15.03 15.47 -10.19
CA ALA A 349 -13.90 16.26 -9.73
C ALA A 349 -14.37 17.48 -8.92
N ASP A 350 -13.68 17.76 -7.81
CA ASP A 350 -13.93 18.97 -7.01
C ASP A 350 -13.43 20.22 -7.72
N VAL A 351 -12.25 20.12 -8.36
CA VAL A 351 -11.65 21.16 -9.20
C VAL A 351 -11.21 20.53 -10.52
N ALA A 352 -11.51 21.15 -11.64
CA ALA A 352 -11.12 20.64 -12.95
C ALA A 352 -10.60 21.76 -13.85
N VAL A 353 -9.64 21.43 -14.70
CA VAL A 353 -9.24 22.28 -15.82
C VAL A 353 -9.40 21.53 -17.14
N PHE A 354 -10.05 22.19 -18.10
CA PHE A 354 -10.15 21.74 -19.49
C PHE A 354 -9.31 22.66 -20.35
N ALA A 355 -8.18 22.14 -20.84
CA ALA A 355 -7.27 22.90 -21.69
C ALA A 355 -7.69 22.79 -23.16
N GLY A 356 -7.57 23.88 -23.92
CA GLY A 356 -7.86 23.90 -25.34
C GLY A 356 -7.61 25.28 -25.94
N ASP A 357 -7.17 25.32 -27.22
CA ASP A 357 -6.86 26.56 -27.96
C ASP A 357 -5.97 27.53 -27.17
N ARG A 358 -4.88 26.98 -26.55
CA ARG A 358 -3.92 27.73 -25.72
C ARG A 358 -4.56 28.42 -24.50
N ARG A 359 -5.65 27.89 -24.00
CA ARG A 359 -6.38 28.40 -22.83
C ARG A 359 -6.76 27.26 -21.91
N GLY A 360 -7.03 27.58 -20.63
CA GLY A 360 -7.60 26.67 -19.66
C GLY A 360 -8.92 27.21 -19.10
N ILE A 361 -9.96 26.38 -19.13
CA ILE A 361 -11.24 26.68 -18.47
C ILE A 361 -11.25 25.92 -17.17
N ILE A 362 -11.33 26.62 -16.05
CA ILE A 362 -11.30 26.04 -14.70
C ILE A 362 -12.71 25.99 -14.13
N TYR A 363 -13.05 24.85 -13.54
CA TYR A 363 -14.31 24.58 -12.89
C TYR A 363 -14.07 24.18 -11.43
N VAL A 364 -14.98 24.61 -10.54
CA VAL A 364 -15.03 24.18 -9.14
C VAL A 364 -16.43 23.65 -8.87
N GLN A 365 -16.55 22.40 -8.48
CA GLN A 365 -17.82 21.69 -8.27
C GLN A 365 -18.79 21.83 -9.45
N GLY A 366 -18.29 21.82 -10.68
CA GLY A 366 -19.09 21.97 -11.91
C GLY A 366 -19.33 23.41 -12.33
N GLU A 367 -19.08 24.42 -11.50
CA GLU A 367 -19.22 25.85 -11.88
C GLU A 367 -17.95 26.35 -12.56
N LYS A 368 -18.09 27.00 -13.72
CA LYS A 368 -16.98 27.66 -14.41
C LYS A 368 -16.55 28.90 -13.63
N VAL A 369 -15.31 28.90 -13.14
CA VAL A 369 -14.77 30.00 -12.32
C VAL A 369 -13.74 30.85 -13.04
N ALA A 370 -13.05 30.29 -14.05
CA ALA A 370 -12.03 31.04 -14.79
C ALA A 370 -11.88 30.54 -16.24
N ASN A 371 -11.32 31.40 -17.07
CA ASN A 371 -10.84 31.10 -18.42
C ASN A 371 -9.55 31.87 -18.64
N VAL A 372 -8.42 31.20 -18.58
CA VAL A 372 -7.08 31.81 -18.55
C VAL A 372 -6.20 31.36 -19.72
N PRO A 373 -5.21 32.13 -20.12
CA PRO A 373 -4.17 31.69 -21.06
C PRO A 373 -3.43 30.45 -20.53
N GLU A 374 -2.86 29.64 -21.44
CA GLU A 374 -2.13 28.40 -21.09
C GLU A 374 -1.05 28.63 -20.03
N ALA A 375 -0.28 29.71 -20.14
CA ALA A 375 0.78 30.06 -19.19
C ALA A 375 0.30 30.31 -17.75
N GLU A 376 -0.97 30.66 -17.58
CA GLU A 376 -1.58 30.96 -16.26
C GLU A 376 -2.37 29.79 -15.67
N ILE A 377 -2.52 28.67 -16.41
CA ILE A 377 -3.34 27.52 -15.98
C ILE A 377 -2.87 27.01 -14.62
N MET A 378 -1.56 26.78 -14.48
CA MET A 378 -0.98 26.19 -13.28
C MET A 378 -1.24 27.05 -12.04
N GLU A 379 -0.94 28.35 -12.13
CA GLU A 379 -1.11 29.29 -11.03
C GLU A 379 -2.59 29.41 -10.61
N ARG A 380 -3.46 29.55 -11.59
CA ARG A 380 -4.89 29.70 -11.33
C ARG A 380 -5.51 28.41 -10.78
N LEU A 381 -5.17 27.24 -11.32
CA LEU A 381 -5.64 25.96 -10.82
C LEU A 381 -5.24 25.76 -9.37
N LEU A 382 -3.97 26.03 -9.03
CA LEU A 382 -3.48 25.94 -7.66
C LEU A 382 -4.23 26.90 -6.72
N ALA A 383 -4.47 28.13 -7.13
CA ALA A 383 -5.22 29.11 -6.36
C ALA A 383 -6.63 28.61 -6.05
N GLU A 384 -7.34 28.05 -7.05
CA GLU A 384 -8.68 27.48 -6.85
C GLU A 384 -8.66 26.25 -5.93
N CYS A 385 -7.66 25.35 -6.05
CA CYS A 385 -7.51 24.22 -5.15
C CYS A 385 -7.30 24.66 -3.69
N LEU A 386 -6.46 25.67 -3.45
CA LEU A 386 -6.22 26.20 -2.11
C LEU A 386 -7.45 26.91 -1.54
N ALA A 387 -8.17 27.70 -2.36
CA ALA A 387 -9.43 28.32 -1.98
C ALA A 387 -10.49 27.27 -1.62
N PHE A 388 -10.60 26.22 -2.43
CA PHE A 388 -11.50 25.11 -2.19
C PHE A 388 -11.14 24.35 -0.91
N GLN A 389 -9.86 24.03 -0.68
CA GLN A 389 -9.36 23.44 0.57
C GLN A 389 -9.80 24.26 1.79
N GLY A 390 -9.60 25.59 1.75
CA GLY A 390 -10.03 26.47 2.83
C GLY A 390 -11.54 26.39 3.11
N ARG A 391 -12.38 26.31 2.09
CA ARG A 391 -13.82 26.13 2.21
C ARG A 391 -14.20 24.78 2.82
N VAL A 392 -13.53 23.69 2.40
CA VAL A 392 -13.71 22.34 2.99
C VAL A 392 -13.34 22.35 4.48
N GLN A 393 -12.21 22.95 4.84
CA GLN A 393 -11.75 23.03 6.23
C GLN A 393 -12.68 23.84 7.14
N ARG A 394 -13.37 24.85 6.59
CA ARG A 394 -14.39 25.63 7.32
C ARG A 394 -15.78 24.96 7.30
N GLY A 395 -15.93 23.82 6.63
CA GLY A 395 -17.21 23.12 6.53
C GLY A 395 -18.24 23.79 5.59
N GLU A 396 -17.83 24.73 4.75
CA GLU A 396 -18.69 25.45 3.82
C GLU A 396 -19.11 24.61 2.60
N VAL A 397 -18.28 23.63 2.24
CA VAL A 397 -18.49 22.71 1.11
C VAL A 397 -18.04 21.30 1.48
N LYS A 398 -18.63 20.31 0.82
CA LYS A 398 -18.24 18.90 0.95
C LYS A 398 -17.49 18.44 -0.29
N LEU A 399 -16.56 17.51 -0.09
CA LEU A 399 -15.83 16.83 -1.17
C LEU A 399 -16.81 15.97 -1.98
N GLY A 400 -16.61 15.95 -3.31
CA GLY A 400 -17.45 15.17 -4.23
C GLY A 400 -18.86 15.69 -4.42
N GLU A 401 -19.23 16.84 -3.84
CA GLU A 401 -20.53 17.46 -4.02
C GLU A 401 -20.55 18.22 -5.35
N LYS A 402 -21.53 17.90 -6.21
CA LYS A 402 -21.74 18.63 -7.46
C LYS A 402 -22.81 19.69 -7.25
N LYS A 403 -22.52 20.91 -7.65
CA LYS A 403 -23.51 21.99 -7.70
C LYS A 403 -24.19 22.08 -9.06
N VAL A 404 -23.43 21.81 -10.13
CA VAL A 404 -23.87 21.93 -11.50
C VAL A 404 -23.27 20.78 -12.33
N GLU A 405 -24.05 20.23 -13.23
CA GLU A 405 -23.56 19.29 -14.24
C GLU A 405 -22.75 20.03 -15.30
N ILE A 406 -21.51 19.57 -15.57
CA ILE A 406 -20.67 20.18 -16.59
C ILE A 406 -21.19 19.73 -17.96
N ILE A 407 -21.81 20.62 -18.69
CA ILE A 407 -22.23 20.38 -20.06
C ILE A 407 -21.07 20.79 -20.98
N PRO A 408 -20.51 19.88 -21.82
CA PRO A 408 -19.44 20.23 -22.72
C PRO A 408 -19.91 21.30 -23.70
N PRO A 409 -19.08 22.31 -23.98
CA PRO A 409 -19.38 23.25 -25.05
C PRO A 409 -19.51 22.50 -26.38
N ASP A 410 -20.52 22.81 -27.15
CA ASP A 410 -20.75 22.23 -28.48
C ASP A 410 -19.67 22.70 -29.46
N PRO A 411 -18.75 21.85 -29.90
CA PRO A 411 -17.70 22.24 -30.83
C PRO A 411 -18.19 22.40 -32.29
N ILE A 412 -19.43 21.98 -32.58
CA ILE A 412 -19.99 21.91 -33.94
C ILE A 412 -21.33 22.64 -34.06
N GLY A 413 -21.87 23.22 -32.99
CA GLY A 413 -23.15 23.96 -32.99
C GLY A 413 -24.42 23.09 -33.09
N GLU A 414 -24.27 21.82 -33.51
CA GLU A 414 -25.40 20.88 -33.65
C GLU A 414 -25.51 19.86 -32.50
N LEU A 415 -24.40 19.63 -31.75
CA LEU A 415 -24.37 18.67 -30.65
C LEU A 415 -24.94 19.24 -29.34
N GLY A 416 -24.87 20.55 -29.13
CA GLY A 416 -25.37 21.21 -27.93
C GLY A 416 -26.86 20.97 -27.67
N SER A 417 -27.69 21.06 -28.71
CA SER A 417 -29.12 20.79 -28.59
C SER A 417 -29.43 19.32 -28.25
N GLY A 418 -28.57 18.40 -28.65
CA GLY A 418 -28.69 16.97 -28.33
C GLY A 418 -28.33 16.67 -26.87
N TYR A 419 -27.27 17.29 -26.34
CA TYR A 419 -26.84 17.11 -24.94
C TYR A 419 -27.81 17.77 -23.96
N GLU A 420 -28.33 18.95 -24.25
CA GLU A 420 -29.34 19.60 -23.44
C GLU A 420 -30.64 18.76 -23.33
N LYS A 421 -31.03 18.09 -24.43
CA LYS A 421 -32.16 17.18 -24.45
C LYS A 421 -31.93 15.90 -23.65
N ILE A 422 -30.72 15.38 -23.67
CA ILE A 422 -30.33 14.20 -22.87
C ILE A 422 -30.27 14.56 -21.39
N ALA A 423 -29.65 15.68 -21.03
CA ALA A 423 -29.56 16.17 -19.65
C ALA A 423 -30.96 16.53 -19.08
N ALA A 424 -31.85 17.02 -19.91
CA ALA A 424 -33.25 17.29 -19.53
C ALA A 424 -34.16 16.05 -19.48
N GLY A 425 -33.63 14.84 -19.72
CA GLY A 425 -34.42 13.61 -19.76
C GLY A 425 -35.41 13.52 -20.93
N GLN A 426 -35.28 14.37 -21.94
CA GLN A 426 -36.18 14.46 -23.08
C GLN A 426 -35.88 13.49 -24.23
N VAL A 427 -34.80 12.73 -24.12
CA VAL A 427 -34.36 11.73 -25.12
C VAL A 427 -34.18 10.40 -24.45
N GLU A 428 -35.08 9.44 -24.72
CA GLU A 428 -35.01 8.08 -24.18
C GLU A 428 -33.98 7.18 -24.86
N LYS A 429 -33.41 7.55 -26.00
CA LYS A 429 -32.45 6.75 -26.76
C LYS A 429 -31.27 7.59 -27.22
N ARG A 430 -30.06 7.12 -26.91
CA ARG A 430 -28.82 7.64 -27.49
C ARG A 430 -28.89 7.55 -29.01
N VAL A 431 -28.73 8.68 -29.68
CA VAL A 431 -28.57 8.72 -31.13
C VAL A 431 -27.19 8.14 -31.47
N GLY A 432 -27.18 7.01 -32.15
CA GLY A 432 -26.12 6.61 -33.04
C GLY A 432 -24.94 5.82 -32.51
N ILE A 433 -25.18 4.71 -31.75
CA ILE A 433 -24.29 3.55 -31.87
C ILE A 433 -25.17 2.31 -31.96
N THR A 434 -25.41 1.86 -33.17
CA THR A 434 -25.92 0.54 -33.44
C THR A 434 -24.74 -0.41 -33.30
N ILE A 435 -24.59 -1.05 -32.14
CA ILE A 435 -23.70 -2.19 -32.02
C ILE A 435 -24.40 -3.33 -32.77
N GLY A 436 -23.88 -3.63 -33.97
CA GLY A 436 -24.33 -4.77 -34.72
C GLY A 436 -24.20 -6.05 -33.88
N LYS A 437 -25.32 -6.77 -33.70
CA LYS A 437 -25.28 -8.12 -33.21
C LYS A 437 -24.62 -8.99 -34.30
N SER A 438 -23.46 -9.53 -34.00
CA SER A 438 -22.91 -10.71 -34.67
C SER A 438 -22.84 -11.84 -33.66
#